data_b33d38612e095f3beae72edfea79deb3
#
_entry.id   b33d38612e095f3beae72edfea79deb3
#
_cell.length_a   1.000
_cell.length_b   1.000
_cell.length_c   1.000
_cell.angle_alpha   90.00
_cell.angle_beta   90.00
_cell.angle_gamma   90.00
#
_symmetry.space_group_name_H-M   'P 1'
#
loop_
_entity.id
_entity.type
_entity.pdbx_description
1 polymer ?
#
loop_
_entity_poly.entity_id
_entity_poly.type
_entity_poly.pdbx_seq_one_letter_code
_entity_poly.pdbx_strand_id
1 'polypeptide(L)'
;MKGNRLISKIIMVVIFLVGFGFILYPIVANEWNEICRRKVITVYDRQVEQSVKQGKISYDDEKRKADEYNKALRFNITDDGFVSNNDNSVNNSDNDTDEDNNQDNNKDNEESSFDENSEYNKCLNLNNDGMMGYISIPKIDVKLPIYHSTDNEVLQKYVGHLEGSSLPVGGKSTHGVLAAHRGLPSSRLFTDLDRIEEGDRFYIYVLNQVLTYQVDRIYPMID
;
A
#
# COMPACT_ATOMS: atom_id res chain seq x y z
N MET A 1 26.33 47.66 -26.53
CA MET A 1 25.03 47.70 -25.79
C MET A 1 23.91 46.75 -26.31
N LYS A 2 23.98 46.21 -27.54
CA LYS A 2 22.97 45.27 -28.07
C LYS A 2 23.10 43.84 -27.49
N GLY A 3 24.29 43.36 -27.12
CA GLY A 3 24.51 42.02 -26.57
C GLY A 3 23.84 41.75 -25.22
N ASN A 4 23.88 42.73 -24.33
CA ASN A 4 23.28 42.56 -22.96
C ASN A 4 21.76 42.41 -22.99
N ARG A 5 21.08 43.05 -23.97
CA ARG A 5 19.61 42.91 -24.10
C ARG A 5 19.20 41.54 -24.64
N LEU A 6 20.02 40.89 -25.46
CA LEU A 6 19.78 39.56 -25.98
C LEU A 6 19.95 38.52 -24.85
N ILE A 7 21.04 38.65 -24.08
CA ILE A 7 21.33 37.79 -22.94
C ILE A 7 20.21 37.90 -21.90
N SER A 8 19.74 39.10 -21.56
CA SER A 8 18.63 39.31 -20.62
C SER A 8 17.34 38.65 -21.09
N LYS A 9 17.02 38.71 -22.39
CA LYS A 9 15.85 38.03 -22.96
C LYS A 9 15.98 36.51 -22.88
N ILE A 10 17.15 35.94 -23.16
CA ILE A 10 17.42 34.52 -23.05
C ILE A 10 17.25 34.04 -21.60
N ILE A 11 17.82 34.78 -20.64
CA ILE A 11 17.67 34.47 -19.20
C ILE A 11 16.20 34.50 -18.79
N MET A 12 15.43 35.48 -19.22
CA MET A 12 14.00 35.60 -18.93
C MET A 12 13.23 34.40 -19.49
N VAL A 13 13.50 33.96 -20.71
CA VAL A 13 12.87 32.80 -21.31
C VAL A 13 13.24 31.50 -20.55
N VAL A 14 14.50 31.35 -20.16
CA VAL A 14 14.95 30.19 -19.39
C VAL A 14 14.24 30.14 -18.02
N ILE A 15 14.17 31.26 -17.31
CA ILE A 15 13.46 31.35 -16.03
C ILE A 15 11.97 30.99 -16.21
N PHE A 16 11.34 31.52 -17.27
CA PHE A 16 9.94 31.20 -17.58
C PHE A 16 9.75 29.71 -17.86
N LEU A 17 10.62 29.09 -18.67
CA LEU A 17 10.53 27.65 -18.99
C LEU A 17 10.73 26.78 -17.75
N VAL A 18 11.67 27.14 -16.88
CA VAL A 18 11.89 26.43 -15.62
C VAL A 18 10.65 26.55 -14.71
N GLY A 19 10.11 27.77 -14.52
CA GLY A 19 8.90 27.98 -13.73
C GLY A 19 7.69 27.24 -14.30
N PHE A 20 7.52 27.27 -15.61
CA PHE A 20 6.46 26.52 -16.30
C PHE A 20 6.63 25.00 -16.13
N GLY A 21 7.86 24.49 -16.17
CA GLY A 21 8.18 23.09 -15.90
C GLY A 21 7.75 22.66 -14.50
N PHE A 22 7.96 23.48 -13.48
CA PHE A 22 7.50 23.20 -12.12
C PHE A 22 5.97 23.12 -11.99
N ILE A 23 5.24 23.95 -12.74
CA ILE A 23 3.77 23.91 -12.75
C ILE A 23 3.25 22.66 -13.45
N LEU A 24 3.90 22.21 -14.51
CA LEU A 24 3.50 21.02 -15.26
C LEU A 24 3.91 19.71 -14.57
N TYR A 25 4.95 19.74 -13.72
CA TYR A 25 5.51 18.55 -13.10
C TYR A 25 4.47 17.65 -12.42
N PRO A 26 3.58 18.15 -11.52
CA PRO A 26 2.62 17.30 -10.83
C PRO A 26 1.63 16.64 -11.79
N ILE A 27 1.24 17.34 -12.86
CA ILE A 27 0.30 16.80 -13.87
C ILE A 27 0.96 15.65 -14.63
N VAL A 28 2.17 15.89 -15.16
CA VAL A 28 2.92 14.88 -15.93
C VAL A 28 3.30 13.69 -15.05
N ALA A 29 3.72 13.94 -13.82
CA ALA A 29 4.10 12.87 -12.88
C ALA A 29 2.90 11.99 -12.52
N ASN A 30 1.72 12.58 -12.28
CA ASN A 30 0.52 11.82 -11.99
C ASN A 30 0.10 10.93 -13.16
N GLU A 31 0.04 11.47 -14.38
CA GLU A 31 -0.29 10.70 -15.58
C GLU A 31 0.71 9.56 -15.84
N TRP A 32 1.99 9.83 -15.67
CA TRP A 32 3.03 8.81 -15.81
C TRP A 32 2.87 7.69 -14.79
N ASN A 33 2.65 8.04 -13.52
CA ASN A 33 2.44 7.05 -12.46
C ASN A 33 1.17 6.22 -12.70
N GLU A 34 0.11 6.83 -13.23
CA GLU A 34 -1.10 6.10 -13.59
C GLU A 34 -0.88 5.10 -14.73
N ILE A 35 -0.15 5.49 -15.76
CA ILE A 35 0.23 4.58 -16.86
C ILE A 35 1.05 3.40 -16.31
N CYS A 36 1.99 3.66 -15.40
CA CYS A 36 2.79 2.61 -14.78
C CYS A 36 1.92 1.65 -13.97
N ARG A 37 1.00 2.16 -13.13
CA ARG A 37 0.08 1.33 -12.34
C ARG A 37 -0.83 0.46 -13.21
N ARG A 38 -1.38 1.04 -14.28
CA ARG A 38 -2.22 0.27 -15.25
C ARG A 38 -1.42 -0.86 -15.91
N LYS A 39 -0.15 -0.66 -16.23
CA LYS A 39 0.72 -1.71 -16.75
C LYS A 39 0.92 -2.83 -15.74
N VAL A 40 1.21 -2.50 -14.48
CA VAL A 40 1.39 -3.48 -13.42
C VAL A 40 0.12 -4.34 -13.26
N ILE A 41 -1.05 -3.72 -13.20
CA ILE A 41 -2.33 -4.43 -13.12
C ILE A 41 -2.55 -5.34 -14.35
N THR A 42 -2.25 -4.86 -15.56
CA THR A 42 -2.40 -5.66 -16.78
C THR A 42 -1.45 -6.87 -16.77
N VAL A 43 -0.24 -6.71 -16.24
CA VAL A 43 0.71 -7.82 -16.07
C VAL A 43 0.16 -8.83 -15.08
N TYR A 44 -0.33 -8.39 -13.92
CA TYR A 44 -0.96 -9.24 -12.92
C TYR A 44 -2.12 -10.04 -13.50
N ASP A 45 -3.10 -9.40 -14.16
CA ASP A 45 -4.25 -10.06 -14.77
C ASP A 45 -3.82 -11.14 -15.79
N ARG A 46 -2.82 -10.82 -16.60
CA ARG A 46 -2.26 -11.78 -17.59
C ARG A 46 -1.58 -12.97 -16.92
N GLN A 47 -0.82 -12.74 -15.87
CA GLN A 47 -0.12 -13.80 -15.15
C GLN A 47 -1.10 -14.70 -14.41
N VAL A 48 -2.11 -14.11 -13.79
CA VAL A 48 -3.24 -14.80 -13.20
C VAL A 48 -3.87 -15.73 -14.26
N GLU A 49 -4.23 -15.21 -15.42
CA GLU A 49 -4.83 -16.00 -16.51
C GLU A 49 -3.91 -17.09 -17.03
N GLN A 50 -2.62 -16.81 -17.21
CA GLN A 50 -1.64 -17.78 -17.72
C GLN A 50 -1.37 -18.91 -16.71
N SER A 51 -1.29 -18.58 -15.42
CA SER A 51 -1.05 -19.56 -14.35
C SER A 51 -2.20 -20.55 -14.24
N VAL A 52 -3.43 -20.10 -14.47
CA VAL A 52 -4.60 -20.98 -14.58
C VAL A 52 -4.50 -21.91 -15.78
N LYS A 53 -4.27 -21.33 -16.95
CA LYS A 53 -4.23 -22.11 -18.21
C LYS A 53 -3.12 -23.17 -18.20
N GLN A 54 -2.02 -22.91 -17.48
CA GLN A 54 -0.88 -23.82 -17.40
C GLN A 54 -0.93 -24.78 -16.22
N GLY A 55 -1.96 -24.69 -15.36
CA GLY A 55 -2.08 -25.51 -14.14
C GLY A 55 -0.92 -25.34 -13.15
N LYS A 56 -0.16 -24.23 -13.25
CA LYS A 56 1.01 -23.98 -12.40
C LYS A 56 0.63 -23.52 -10.99
N ILE A 57 -0.51 -22.85 -10.86
CA ILE A 57 -1.02 -22.32 -9.59
C ILE A 57 -2.46 -22.80 -9.46
N SER A 58 -2.73 -23.51 -8.37
CA SER A 58 -4.10 -23.76 -7.93
C SER A 58 -4.59 -22.55 -7.15
N TYR A 59 -5.55 -21.83 -7.70
CA TYR A 59 -6.17 -20.72 -6.95
C TYR A 59 -6.79 -21.17 -5.65
N ASP A 60 -7.35 -22.36 -5.64
CA ASP A 60 -7.93 -22.93 -4.42
C ASP A 60 -6.85 -23.14 -3.35
N ASP A 61 -5.63 -23.51 -3.75
CA ASP A 61 -4.51 -23.65 -2.82
C ASP A 61 -4.02 -22.30 -2.31
N GLU A 62 -3.86 -21.30 -3.18
CA GLU A 62 -3.46 -19.95 -2.75
C GLU A 62 -4.51 -19.31 -1.86
N LYS A 63 -5.79 -19.45 -2.22
CA LYS A 63 -6.89 -19.00 -1.37
C LYS A 63 -6.91 -19.72 -0.03
N ARG A 64 -6.70 -21.03 -0.02
CA ARG A 64 -6.64 -21.83 1.22
C ARG A 64 -5.51 -21.39 2.12
N LYS A 65 -4.30 -21.14 1.59
CA LYS A 65 -3.17 -20.58 2.37
C LYS A 65 -3.55 -19.23 3.00
N ALA A 66 -4.16 -18.33 2.22
CA ALA A 66 -4.60 -17.04 2.74
C ALA A 66 -5.71 -17.18 3.80
N ASP A 67 -6.65 -18.10 3.63
CA ASP A 67 -7.69 -18.40 4.61
C ASP A 67 -7.11 -19.03 5.89
N GLU A 68 -6.08 -19.88 5.77
CA GLU A 68 -5.36 -20.47 6.92
C GLU A 68 -4.60 -19.38 7.68
N TYR A 69 -3.90 -18.49 6.99
CA TYR A 69 -3.26 -17.33 7.59
C TYR A 69 -4.28 -16.45 8.34
N ASN A 70 -5.39 -16.10 7.71
CA ASN A 70 -6.47 -15.33 8.34
C ASN A 70 -7.08 -16.02 9.57
N LYS A 71 -7.13 -17.34 9.59
CA LYS A 71 -7.58 -18.10 10.77
C LYS A 71 -6.53 -18.05 11.88
N ALA A 72 -5.26 -18.21 11.56
CA ALA A 72 -4.18 -18.15 12.55
C ALA A 72 -4.14 -16.78 13.26
N LEU A 73 -4.32 -15.68 12.52
CA LEU A 73 -4.40 -14.34 13.10
C LEU A 73 -5.49 -14.22 14.19
N ARG A 74 -6.64 -14.87 14.02
CA ARG A 74 -7.73 -14.80 14.99
C ARG A 74 -7.42 -15.47 16.32
N PHE A 75 -6.57 -16.50 16.31
CA PHE A 75 -6.17 -17.19 17.54
C PHE A 75 -5.12 -16.41 18.33
N ASN A 76 -4.41 -15.50 17.67
CA ASN A 76 -3.36 -14.68 18.29
C ASN A 76 -3.87 -13.33 18.83
N ILE A 77 -5.15 -13.00 18.60
CA ILE A 77 -5.76 -11.80 19.20
C ILE A 77 -6.16 -12.19 20.63
N THR A 78 -5.32 -11.86 21.59
CA THR A 78 -5.68 -11.86 23.02
C THR A 78 -6.59 -10.66 23.32
N ASP A 79 -7.33 -10.71 24.42
CA ASP A 79 -8.36 -9.73 24.84
C ASP A 79 -7.86 -8.25 24.91
N ASP A 80 -6.56 -7.99 24.77
CA ASP A 80 -5.94 -6.67 24.83
C ASP A 80 -5.68 -6.03 23.46
N GLY A 81 -6.13 -6.62 22.38
CA GLY A 81 -6.44 -5.94 21.11
C GLY A 81 -5.29 -5.61 20.16
N PHE A 82 -4.02 -5.91 20.40
CA PHE A 82 -2.96 -5.90 19.39
C PHE A 82 -1.73 -6.67 19.88
N VAL A 83 -1.37 -7.76 19.21
CA VAL A 83 -0.13 -8.49 19.51
C VAL A 83 0.99 -7.91 18.66
N SER A 84 1.92 -7.24 19.30
CA SER A 84 3.25 -6.96 18.76
C SER A 84 4.01 -8.27 18.60
N ASN A 85 4.37 -8.64 17.38
CA ASN A 85 5.25 -9.78 17.11
C ASN A 85 6.68 -9.45 17.54
N ASN A 86 6.97 -9.62 18.83
CA ASN A 86 8.31 -9.68 19.33
C ASN A 86 8.35 -10.64 20.53
N ASP A 87 8.45 -11.94 20.24
CA ASP A 87 8.84 -12.91 21.26
C ASP A 87 9.87 -13.89 20.70
N ASN A 88 11.12 -13.57 20.97
CA ASN A 88 12.13 -14.56 21.28
C ASN A 88 13.13 -13.95 22.27
N SER A 89 12.83 -14.07 23.56
CA SER A 89 13.84 -14.30 24.60
C SER A 89 13.17 -14.41 25.97
N VAL A 90 12.96 -15.63 26.40
CA VAL A 90 12.84 -15.95 27.84
C VAL A 90 14.22 -15.83 28.46
N ASN A 91 14.40 -14.93 29.43
CA ASN A 91 15.22 -15.20 30.61
C ASN A 91 14.89 -14.22 31.74
N ASN A 92 14.47 -14.83 32.86
CA ASN A 92 14.30 -14.22 34.17
C ASN A 92 15.59 -13.55 34.69
N SER A 93 15.44 -12.38 35.27
CA SER A 93 16.07 -12.11 36.60
C SER A 93 15.58 -10.74 37.09
N ASP A 94 14.97 -10.78 38.25
CA ASP A 94 14.66 -9.63 39.11
C ASP A 94 15.97 -8.88 39.45
N ASN A 95 15.91 -7.55 39.35
CA ASN A 95 16.58 -6.64 40.29
C ASN A 95 16.14 -5.19 40.05
N ASP A 96 15.49 -4.65 41.08
CA ASP A 96 15.25 -3.23 41.28
C ASP A 96 16.55 -2.44 41.34
N THR A 97 16.64 -1.34 40.64
CA THR A 97 17.29 -0.09 41.09
C THR A 97 16.96 1.07 40.17
N ASP A 98 16.35 2.09 40.78
CA ASP A 98 16.14 3.43 40.23
C ASP A 98 17.46 4.10 39.85
N GLU A 99 17.54 4.69 38.65
CA GLU A 99 18.34 5.89 38.36
C GLU A 99 17.89 6.58 37.07
N ASP A 100 17.45 7.83 37.24
CA ASP A 100 17.21 8.82 36.20
C ASP A 100 18.42 8.98 35.26
N ASN A 101 18.21 8.87 33.96
CA ASN A 101 19.03 9.56 32.96
C ASN A 101 18.26 9.83 31.67
N ASN A 102 17.86 11.10 31.50
CA ASN A 102 17.50 11.69 30.23
C ASN A 102 18.65 11.52 29.22
N GLN A 103 18.43 10.78 28.15
CA GLN A 103 19.16 10.97 26.91
C GLN A 103 18.20 10.76 25.74
N ASP A 104 17.85 11.89 25.11
CA ASP A 104 17.35 12.00 23.75
C ASP A 104 18.24 11.14 22.82
N ASN A 105 17.72 10.03 22.34
CA ASN A 105 18.28 9.32 21.20
C ASN A 105 17.18 9.15 20.14
N ASN A 106 17.13 10.11 19.21
CA ASN A 106 16.61 9.90 17.87
C ASN A 106 17.13 8.56 17.32
N LYS A 107 16.23 7.62 17.17
CA LYS A 107 16.46 6.40 16.42
C LYS A 107 15.20 6.04 15.64
N ASP A 108 14.78 6.98 14.77
CA ASP A 108 13.86 6.69 13.69
C ASP A 108 14.67 6.16 12.50
N ASN A 109 15.03 4.91 12.55
CA ASN A 109 15.47 4.10 11.42
C ASN A 109 15.17 2.64 11.75
N GLU A 110 13.90 2.30 11.89
CA GLU A 110 13.46 0.94 11.62
C GLU A 110 13.22 0.83 10.11
N GLU A 111 14.29 0.55 9.36
CA GLU A 111 14.15 -0.15 8.09
C GLU A 111 13.42 -1.46 8.40
N SER A 112 12.11 -1.49 8.15
CA SER A 112 11.37 -2.74 8.13
C SER A 112 11.92 -3.54 6.95
N SER A 113 12.86 -4.44 7.23
CA SER A 113 13.39 -5.35 6.23
C SER A 113 12.26 -6.27 5.81
N PHE A 114 11.81 -6.14 4.56
CA PHE A 114 10.86 -7.05 3.93
C PHE A 114 11.43 -8.46 4.03
N ASP A 115 10.93 -9.26 4.97
CA ASP A 115 11.31 -10.66 5.12
C ASP A 115 10.55 -11.52 4.11
N GLU A 116 11.18 -11.81 2.98
CA GLU A 116 10.62 -12.68 1.94
C GLU A 116 10.22 -14.07 2.46
N ASN A 117 10.75 -14.49 3.61
CA ASN A 117 10.50 -15.80 4.19
C ASN A 117 9.29 -15.85 5.12
N SER A 118 8.72 -14.71 5.52
CA SER A 118 7.51 -14.69 6.36
C SER A 118 6.34 -15.37 5.65
N GLU A 119 5.46 -16.03 6.41
CA GLU A 119 4.24 -16.64 5.86
C GLU A 119 3.33 -15.58 5.22
N TYR A 120 3.31 -14.38 5.78
CA TYR A 120 2.61 -13.23 5.24
C TYR A 120 3.05 -12.90 3.82
N ASN A 121 4.36 -12.73 3.61
CA ASN A 121 4.92 -12.32 2.33
C ASN A 121 4.86 -13.42 1.25
N LYS A 122 4.63 -14.68 1.64
CA LYS A 122 4.41 -15.80 0.71
C LYS A 122 2.96 -15.93 0.24
N CYS A 123 2.00 -15.43 1.01
CA CYS A 123 0.59 -15.50 0.63
C CYS A 123 0.27 -14.50 -0.46
N LEU A 124 -0.49 -14.90 -1.50
CA LEU A 124 -0.95 -14.04 -2.59
C LEU A 124 0.18 -13.37 -3.41
N ASN A 125 1.41 -13.79 -3.26
CA ASN A 125 2.59 -13.24 -3.93
C ASN A 125 2.98 -14.09 -5.14
N LEU A 126 2.14 -14.07 -6.18
CA LEU A 126 2.27 -14.97 -7.35
C LEU A 126 3.54 -14.76 -8.16
N ASN A 127 4.10 -13.57 -8.12
CA ASN A 127 5.25 -13.15 -8.93
C ASN A 127 6.50 -12.89 -8.11
N ASN A 128 6.45 -13.06 -6.80
CA ASN A 128 7.50 -12.65 -5.86
C ASN A 128 7.87 -11.16 -5.99
N ASP A 129 6.90 -10.32 -6.39
CA ASP A 129 7.04 -8.87 -6.49
C ASP A 129 6.26 -8.12 -5.39
N GLY A 130 5.62 -8.88 -4.48
CA GLY A 130 4.84 -8.36 -3.37
C GLY A 130 3.42 -7.92 -3.74
N MET A 131 2.98 -8.04 -4.99
CA MET A 131 1.63 -7.67 -5.39
C MET A 131 0.62 -8.76 -5.04
N MET A 132 -0.39 -8.41 -4.23
CA MET A 132 -1.49 -9.30 -3.83
C MET A 132 -2.67 -9.28 -4.81
N GLY A 133 -2.92 -8.13 -5.42
CA GLY A 133 -4.10 -7.88 -6.25
C GLY A 133 -4.27 -6.39 -6.51
N TYR A 134 -5.51 -5.94 -6.74
CA TYR A 134 -5.77 -4.50 -6.89
C TYR A 134 -7.17 -4.12 -6.42
N ILE A 135 -7.31 -2.85 -6.00
CA ILE A 135 -8.59 -2.24 -5.61
C ILE A 135 -9.11 -1.37 -6.75
N SER A 136 -10.44 -1.39 -6.96
CA SER A 136 -11.14 -0.47 -7.86
C SER A 136 -12.28 0.23 -7.11
N ILE A 137 -12.30 1.56 -7.18
CA ILE A 137 -13.31 2.42 -6.58
C ILE A 137 -13.90 3.31 -7.69
N PRO A 138 -14.93 2.85 -8.42
CA PRO A 138 -15.42 3.52 -9.61
C PRO A 138 -15.90 4.95 -9.37
N LYS A 139 -16.51 5.24 -8.22
CA LYS A 139 -17.03 6.58 -7.88
C LYS A 139 -15.98 7.68 -7.97
N ILE A 140 -14.72 7.35 -7.69
CA ILE A 140 -13.60 8.30 -7.71
C ILE A 140 -12.55 7.96 -8.77
N ASP A 141 -12.89 7.07 -9.71
CA ASP A 141 -12.03 6.62 -10.80
C ASP A 141 -10.66 6.12 -10.33
N VAL A 142 -10.65 5.34 -9.23
CA VAL A 142 -9.44 4.75 -8.66
C VAL A 142 -9.32 3.30 -9.07
N LYS A 143 -8.14 2.91 -9.58
CA LYS A 143 -7.73 1.53 -9.80
C LYS A 143 -6.25 1.39 -9.43
N LEU A 144 -5.96 0.78 -8.27
CA LEU A 144 -4.63 0.77 -7.66
C LEU A 144 -4.19 -0.63 -7.29
N PRO A 145 -2.93 -1.03 -7.57
CA PRO A 145 -2.36 -2.27 -7.08
C PRO A 145 -2.28 -2.27 -5.55
N ILE A 146 -2.49 -3.46 -4.97
CA ILE A 146 -2.33 -3.72 -3.52
C ILE A 146 -1.06 -4.53 -3.35
N TYR A 147 -0.17 -4.05 -2.51
CA TYR A 147 1.11 -4.68 -2.17
C TYR A 147 1.15 -5.09 -0.70
N HIS A 148 2.01 -6.06 -0.39
CA HIS A 148 2.40 -6.33 0.99
C HIS A 148 3.07 -5.11 1.60
N SER A 149 2.97 -4.99 2.93
CA SER A 149 3.57 -3.90 3.71
C SER A 149 2.87 -2.53 3.54
N THR A 150 3.07 -1.70 4.54
CA THR A 150 2.70 -0.28 4.55
C THR A 150 3.93 0.62 4.61
N ASP A 151 5.07 0.12 4.12
CA ASP A 151 6.30 0.89 4.05
C ASP A 151 6.15 2.11 3.14
N ASN A 152 6.94 3.13 3.42
CA ASN A 152 6.87 4.40 2.70
C ASN A 152 7.06 4.23 1.18
N GLU A 153 7.92 3.31 0.75
CA GLU A 153 8.15 3.04 -0.68
C GLU A 153 6.90 2.49 -1.39
N VAL A 154 6.14 1.64 -0.69
CA VAL A 154 4.86 1.10 -1.19
C VAL A 154 3.82 2.19 -1.21
N LEU A 155 3.62 2.89 -0.08
CA LEU A 155 2.57 3.88 0.07
C LEU A 155 2.71 5.09 -0.85
N GLN A 156 3.93 5.44 -1.27
CA GLN A 156 4.15 6.52 -2.25
C GLN A 156 3.59 6.22 -3.64
N LYS A 157 3.41 4.95 -3.99
CA LYS A 157 3.07 4.53 -5.37
C LYS A 157 1.79 3.72 -5.45
N TYR A 158 1.46 2.97 -4.40
CA TYR A 158 0.46 1.91 -4.40
C TYR A 158 -0.40 1.94 -3.13
N VAL A 159 -1.28 0.98 -3.02
CA VAL A 159 -1.99 0.66 -1.79
C VAL A 159 -1.19 -0.40 -1.03
N GLY A 160 -0.90 -0.16 0.23
CA GLY A 160 -0.27 -1.11 1.13
C GLY A 160 -1.30 -1.88 1.94
N HIS A 161 -1.08 -3.17 2.14
CA HIS A 161 -1.83 -3.99 3.07
C HIS A 161 -1.08 -4.04 4.41
N LEU A 162 -1.79 -3.73 5.51
CA LEU A 162 -1.20 -3.74 6.84
C LEU A 162 -1.00 -5.19 7.30
N GLU A 163 0.26 -5.55 7.55
CA GLU A 163 0.60 -6.84 8.18
C GLU A 163 -0.07 -6.97 9.55
N GLY A 164 -0.50 -8.18 9.91
CA GLY A 164 -1.29 -8.41 11.13
C GLY A 164 -2.78 -8.18 10.95
N SER A 165 -3.24 -7.59 9.82
CA SER A 165 -4.64 -7.61 9.42
C SER A 165 -4.94 -8.78 8.47
N SER A 166 -6.23 -9.11 8.30
CA SER A 166 -6.61 -10.22 7.41
C SER A 166 -6.28 -9.95 5.96
N LEU A 167 -5.68 -10.91 5.28
CA LEU A 167 -5.46 -10.86 3.83
C LEU A 167 -6.78 -10.62 3.07
N PRO A 168 -6.76 -9.86 1.98
CA PRO A 168 -7.96 -9.35 1.31
C PRO A 168 -8.61 -10.41 0.39
N VAL A 169 -8.84 -11.62 0.90
CA VAL A 169 -9.51 -12.72 0.19
C VAL A 169 -10.98 -12.87 0.57
N GLY A 170 -11.50 -11.94 1.36
CA GLY A 170 -12.85 -12.02 1.91
C GLY A 170 -12.96 -13.05 3.02
N GLY A 171 -14.19 -13.39 3.37
CA GLY A 171 -14.48 -14.38 4.40
C GLY A 171 -15.20 -13.80 5.59
N LYS A 172 -15.91 -14.68 6.32
CA LYS A 172 -16.68 -14.27 7.47
C LYS A 172 -15.76 -13.92 8.65
N SER A 173 -16.02 -12.78 9.29
CA SER A 173 -15.24 -12.30 10.44
C SER A 173 -13.76 -12.04 10.11
N THR A 174 -13.44 -11.59 8.88
CA THR A 174 -12.13 -11.10 8.49
C THR A 174 -12.13 -9.58 8.48
N HIS A 175 -10.99 -8.96 8.79
CA HIS A 175 -10.79 -7.52 8.77
C HIS A 175 -9.44 -7.21 8.15
N GLY A 176 -9.43 -6.88 6.85
CA GLY A 176 -8.23 -6.44 6.14
C GLY A 176 -8.10 -4.93 6.16
N VAL A 177 -6.90 -4.42 6.36
CA VAL A 177 -6.60 -2.99 6.39
C VAL A 177 -5.76 -2.62 5.18
N LEU A 178 -6.25 -1.66 4.39
CA LEU A 178 -5.58 -1.11 3.23
C LEU A 178 -5.29 0.38 3.45
N ALA A 179 -4.06 0.78 3.21
CA ALA A 179 -3.62 2.16 3.36
C ALA A 179 -3.03 2.70 2.06
N ALA A 180 -3.21 3.98 1.80
CA ALA A 180 -2.54 4.69 0.72
C ALA A 180 -2.46 6.18 1.04
N HIS A 181 -1.48 6.85 0.49
CA HIS A 181 -1.34 8.29 0.67
C HIS A 181 -2.52 9.08 0.09
N ARG A 182 -2.80 10.20 0.72
CA ARG A 182 -3.72 11.23 0.26
C ARG A 182 -2.95 12.53 0.07
N GLY A 183 -3.21 13.22 -1.06
CA GLY A 183 -2.65 14.56 -1.30
C GLY A 183 -1.20 14.59 -1.79
N LEU A 184 -0.65 13.49 -2.32
CA LEU A 184 0.67 13.52 -2.96
C LEU A 184 0.61 14.32 -4.28
N PRO A 185 1.54 15.27 -4.51
CA PRO A 185 1.56 16.05 -5.75
C PRO A 185 1.77 15.19 -7.02
N SER A 186 2.48 14.08 -6.88
CA SER A 186 2.85 13.18 -7.98
C SER A 186 1.88 12.01 -8.19
N SER A 187 0.91 11.79 -7.30
CA SER A 187 0.04 10.61 -7.35
C SER A 187 -1.29 10.85 -6.64
N ARG A 188 -2.40 10.64 -7.35
CA ARG A 188 -3.73 10.85 -6.78
C ARG A 188 -4.10 9.83 -5.70
N LEU A 189 -3.67 8.57 -5.83
CA LEU A 189 -3.96 7.48 -4.90
C LEU A 189 -5.36 7.60 -4.24
N PHE A 190 -5.42 7.81 -2.92
CA PHE A 190 -6.67 8.01 -2.17
C PHE A 190 -7.03 9.50 -1.95
N THR A 191 -6.52 10.41 -2.78
CA THR A 191 -6.77 11.86 -2.65
C THR A 191 -8.27 12.20 -2.64
N ASP A 192 -9.05 11.56 -3.49
CA ASP A 192 -10.50 11.83 -3.63
C ASP A 192 -11.38 10.92 -2.73
N LEU A 193 -10.81 10.25 -1.72
CA LEU A 193 -11.55 9.31 -0.86
C LEU A 193 -12.67 10.00 -0.06
N ASP A 194 -12.56 11.30 0.18
CA ASP A 194 -13.58 12.13 0.82
C ASP A 194 -14.88 12.28 -0.01
N ARG A 195 -14.86 11.89 -1.28
CA ARG A 195 -16.05 11.90 -2.16
C ARG A 195 -16.87 10.61 -2.09
N ILE A 196 -16.40 9.64 -1.31
CA ILE A 196 -17.12 8.38 -1.08
C ILE A 196 -18.19 8.60 -0.03
N GLU A 197 -19.33 7.94 -0.22
CA GLU A 197 -20.47 7.99 0.68
C GLU A 197 -20.85 6.57 1.15
N GLU A 198 -21.53 6.49 2.28
CA GLU A 198 -22.11 5.23 2.75
C GLU A 198 -23.05 4.67 1.68
N GLY A 199 -22.93 3.38 1.40
CA GLY A 199 -23.66 2.69 0.34
C GLY A 199 -22.89 2.56 -0.98
N ASP A 200 -21.83 3.33 -1.19
CA ASP A 200 -20.95 3.19 -2.37
C ASP A 200 -20.29 1.83 -2.41
N ARG A 201 -19.93 1.38 -3.60
CA ARG A 201 -19.30 0.09 -3.80
C ARG A 201 -17.86 0.25 -4.28
N PHE A 202 -17.02 -0.63 -3.77
CA PHE A 202 -15.67 -0.84 -4.29
C PHE A 202 -15.40 -2.33 -4.46
N TYR A 203 -14.35 -2.62 -5.20
CA TYR A 203 -14.04 -3.98 -5.61
C TYR A 203 -12.58 -4.29 -5.33
N ILE A 204 -12.32 -5.48 -4.80
CA ILE A 204 -10.97 -6.02 -4.66
C ILE A 204 -10.85 -7.20 -5.62
N TYR A 205 -9.87 -7.11 -6.51
CA TYR A 205 -9.51 -8.15 -7.45
C TYR A 205 -8.31 -8.89 -6.90
N VAL A 206 -8.51 -10.12 -6.53
CA VAL A 206 -7.48 -10.98 -5.95
C VAL A 206 -7.59 -12.37 -6.54
N LEU A 207 -6.46 -12.92 -7.00
CA LEU A 207 -6.46 -14.19 -7.74
C LEU A 207 -7.43 -14.09 -8.94
N ASN A 208 -8.35 -15.06 -9.08
CA ASN A 208 -9.41 -15.08 -10.09
C ASN A 208 -10.77 -14.59 -9.57
N GLN A 209 -10.79 -13.91 -8.43
CA GLN A 209 -12.02 -13.48 -7.78
C GLN A 209 -12.15 -11.96 -7.77
N VAL A 210 -13.41 -11.50 -7.81
CA VAL A 210 -13.78 -10.11 -7.59
C VAL A 210 -14.63 -10.05 -6.33
N LEU A 211 -14.09 -9.46 -5.29
CA LEU A 211 -14.80 -9.25 -4.04
C LEU A 211 -15.48 -7.88 -4.10
N THR A 212 -16.79 -7.87 -3.88
CA THR A 212 -17.59 -6.63 -3.85
C THR A 212 -17.81 -6.23 -2.41
N TYR A 213 -17.39 -5.02 -2.08
CA TYR A 213 -17.61 -4.38 -0.80
C TYR A 213 -18.54 -3.18 -0.94
N GLN A 214 -19.25 -2.87 0.14
CA GLN A 214 -20.06 -1.68 0.27
C GLN A 214 -19.56 -0.87 1.46
N VAL A 215 -19.46 0.44 1.29
CA VAL A 215 -19.09 1.35 2.38
C VAL A 215 -20.25 1.40 3.37
N ASP A 216 -20.00 0.99 4.61
CA ASP A 216 -21.00 0.99 5.69
C ASP A 216 -20.80 2.16 6.65
N ARG A 217 -19.56 2.69 6.78
CA ARG A 217 -19.23 3.82 7.65
C ARG A 217 -18.07 4.61 7.11
N ILE A 218 -18.10 5.92 7.39
CA ILE A 218 -17.01 6.86 7.09
C ILE A 218 -16.64 7.58 8.38
N TYR A 219 -15.36 7.51 8.71
CA TYR A 219 -14.79 8.26 9.82
C TYR A 219 -13.93 9.38 9.24
N PRO A 220 -14.31 10.64 9.42
CA PRO A 220 -13.47 11.75 8.99
C PRO A 220 -12.17 11.77 9.79
N MET A 221 -11.09 12.20 9.13
CA MET A 221 -9.83 12.45 9.84
C MET A 221 -10.08 13.51 10.91
N ILE A 222 -9.73 13.19 12.14
CA ILE A 222 -9.73 14.17 13.25
C ILE A 222 -8.34 14.77 13.26
N ASP A 223 -8.24 16.08 13.02
CA ASP A 223 -7.00 16.87 13.12
C ASP A 223 -6.51 16.96 14.58
#